data_03d1256b4660fe716c13ade21e0c9cd5
#
_entry.id   03d1256b4660fe716c13ade21e0c9cd5
#
_cell.length_a   1.000
_cell.length_b   1.000
_cell.length_c   1.000
_cell.angle_alpha   90.00
_cell.angle_beta   90.00
_cell.angle_gamma   90.00
#
_symmetry.space_group_name_H-M   'P 1'
#
loop_
_entity.id
_entity.type
_entity.pdbx_description
1 polymer ?
#
loop_
_entity_poly.entity_id
_entity_poly.type
_entity_poly.pdbx_seq_one_letter_code
_entity_poly.pdbx_strand_id
1 'polypeptide(L)'
;MTKRMVIMLILVGVLFGGIFGFQAFKARMTKKFLAAQKMSAETVSAMNAGVQTWQAQLEAVGSLRAFRGADIAPEVTGIVSRIHFKSGQDVKSGALLVELNADTDIAKLKSFQAVAELARQTYERDKQQFKNQSISQATLDSDTANLKSAEAQVAEQQALTEKKLIRAPFAGRLGIRAIDLGEYLNAGTKIVTLQALNPIYDDFYLPQKSISQIAIGQKVSVKADAFPGRTFEGEVTAISPKVDLNTRNVAIRARISNPESLLLPGMFAITDIKVGGSKQYVTLPQTAITYNPYGNTVFLVETHGTGPDGKLVLVAQEKFVKTGETRGDQVAILDGVKPGDTVVTSGQIKLHSGTPVVINNTIQPTNEAAPNVKDE
;
A
#
# COMPACT_ATOMS: atom_id res chain seq x y z
N MET A 1 32.65 99.18 23.16
CA MET A 1 32.47 97.95 22.36
C MET A 1 32.06 96.73 23.20
N THR A 2 32.40 96.67 24.46
CA THR A 2 32.18 95.48 25.38
C THR A 2 30.70 95.19 25.72
N LYS A 3 29.83 96.22 25.90
CA LYS A 3 28.41 95.99 26.25
C LYS A 3 27.63 95.27 25.12
N ARG A 4 27.88 95.56 23.83
CA ARG A 4 27.20 94.88 22.71
C ARG A 4 27.63 93.44 22.51
N MET A 5 28.87 93.09 22.81
CA MET A 5 29.42 91.76 22.73
C MET A 5 28.86 90.82 23.83
N VAL A 6 28.67 91.41 25.06
CA VAL A 6 28.04 90.67 26.15
C VAL A 6 26.56 90.37 25.86
N ILE A 7 25.79 91.29 25.31
CA ILE A 7 24.41 91.08 24.93
C ILE A 7 24.29 90.05 23.83
N MET A 8 25.19 90.02 22.87
CA MET A 8 25.21 89.03 21.77
C MET A 8 25.51 87.58 22.33
N LEU A 9 26.50 87.52 23.27
CA LEU A 9 26.80 86.22 23.90
C LEU A 9 25.65 85.65 24.74
N ILE A 10 24.92 86.57 25.44
CA ILE A 10 23.73 86.14 26.23
C ILE A 10 22.60 85.67 25.27
N LEU A 11 22.36 86.37 24.16
CA LEU A 11 21.35 85.98 23.15
C LEU A 11 21.69 84.64 22.51
N VAL A 12 22.95 84.40 22.16
CA VAL A 12 23.43 83.16 21.61
C VAL A 12 23.33 82.02 22.65
N GLY A 13 23.67 82.29 23.92
CA GLY A 13 23.54 81.35 25.03
C GLY A 13 22.09 80.92 25.29
N VAL A 14 21.15 81.88 25.25
CA VAL A 14 19.71 81.62 25.39
C VAL A 14 19.19 80.82 24.18
N LEU A 15 19.64 81.14 22.96
CA LEU A 15 19.24 80.43 21.75
C LEU A 15 19.74 78.94 21.77
N PHE A 16 21.01 78.71 22.10
CA PHE A 16 21.54 77.35 22.23
C PHE A 16 20.95 76.62 23.44
N GLY A 17 20.78 77.33 24.57
CA GLY A 17 20.12 76.75 25.75
C GLY A 17 18.67 76.30 25.43
N GLY A 18 17.93 77.12 24.66
CA GLY A 18 16.60 76.81 24.19
C GLY A 18 16.57 75.59 23.26
N ILE A 19 17.47 75.50 22.30
CA ILE A 19 17.57 74.37 21.35
C ILE A 19 17.95 73.06 22.06
N PHE A 20 18.98 73.10 22.91
CA PHE A 20 19.40 71.92 23.68
C PHE A 20 18.36 71.53 24.72
N GLY A 21 17.71 72.45 25.40
CA GLY A 21 16.61 72.20 26.31
C GLY A 21 15.44 71.57 25.63
N PHE A 22 15.04 72.04 24.43
CA PHE A 22 13.98 71.50 23.63
C PHE A 22 14.32 70.05 23.12
N GLN A 23 15.54 69.80 22.68
CA GLN A 23 16.01 68.52 22.28
C GLN A 23 16.02 67.50 23.46
N ALA A 24 16.49 67.92 24.62
CA ALA A 24 16.48 67.09 25.84
C ALA A 24 15.06 66.81 26.32
N PHE A 25 14.13 67.76 26.22
CA PHE A 25 12.73 67.58 26.54
C PHE A 25 12.07 66.62 25.54
N LYS A 26 12.32 66.80 24.26
CA LYS A 26 11.81 65.90 23.21
C LYS A 26 12.34 64.48 23.39
N ALA A 27 13.62 64.31 23.70
CA ALA A 27 14.22 62.99 23.95
C ALA A 27 13.64 62.29 25.21
N ARG A 28 13.34 63.09 26.27
CA ARG A 28 12.66 62.54 27.47
C ARG A 28 11.20 62.20 27.21
N MET A 29 10.47 63.01 26.43
CA MET A 29 9.09 62.74 26.03
C MET A 29 8.98 61.51 25.13
N THR A 30 9.87 61.37 24.11
CA THR A 30 9.91 60.18 23.25
C THR A 30 10.24 58.92 24.04
N LYS A 31 11.23 58.98 24.97
CA LYS A 31 11.51 57.85 25.87
C LYS A 31 10.32 57.46 26.76
N LYS A 32 9.60 58.47 27.31
CA LYS A 32 8.38 58.21 28.09
C LYS A 32 7.24 57.68 27.23
N PHE A 33 7.09 58.15 26.00
CA PHE A 33 6.05 57.68 25.07
C PHE A 33 6.32 56.25 24.59
N LEU A 34 7.57 55.94 24.24
CA LEU A 34 7.96 54.56 23.91
C LEU A 34 7.84 53.61 25.12
N ALA A 35 8.16 54.06 26.33
CA ALA A 35 8.01 53.25 27.55
C ALA A 35 6.53 53.11 28.00
N ALA A 36 5.63 54.04 27.60
CA ALA A 36 4.21 53.99 27.86
C ALA A 36 3.44 53.15 26.82
N GLN A 37 4.02 52.89 25.67
CA GLN A 37 3.49 51.92 24.69
C GLN A 37 3.77 50.52 25.19
N LYS A 38 3.05 50.09 26.27
CA LYS A 38 2.94 48.67 26.64
C LYS A 38 2.36 47.99 25.43
N MET A 39 3.17 47.19 24.69
CA MET A 39 2.62 46.23 23.73
C MET A 39 1.55 45.44 24.48
N SER A 40 0.29 45.55 24.06
CA SER A 40 -0.77 44.72 24.62
C SER A 40 -0.41 43.26 24.33
N ALA A 41 -0.51 42.45 25.35
CA ALA A 41 -0.21 41.00 25.15
C ALA A 41 -1.23 40.40 24.18
N GLU A 42 -0.75 39.78 23.11
CA GLU A 42 -1.58 39.09 22.13
C GLU A 42 -2.02 37.74 22.66
N THR A 43 -3.28 37.40 22.47
CA THR A 43 -3.83 36.09 22.89
C THR A 43 -3.53 35.06 21.79
N VAL A 44 -2.88 33.96 22.17
CA VAL A 44 -2.48 32.88 21.29
C VAL A 44 -2.84 31.52 21.87
N SER A 45 -3.06 30.54 21.02
CA SER A 45 -3.04 29.13 21.45
C SER A 45 -1.62 28.58 21.31
N ALA A 46 -1.20 27.75 22.25
CA ALA A 46 0.12 27.17 22.27
C ALA A 46 0.07 25.72 22.78
N MET A 47 1.00 24.91 22.30
CA MET A 47 1.17 23.54 22.76
C MET A 47 2.65 23.22 22.99
N ASN A 48 2.91 22.17 23.76
CA ASN A 48 4.27 21.66 23.93
C ASN A 48 4.61 20.74 22.74
N ALA A 49 5.79 20.93 22.18
CA ALA A 49 6.32 20.10 21.09
C ALA A 49 6.50 18.65 21.60
N GLY A 50 5.70 17.75 21.05
CA GLY A 50 5.70 16.32 21.38
C GLY A 50 6.71 15.55 20.53
N VAL A 51 7.14 14.38 21.04
CA VAL A 51 7.94 13.43 20.26
C VAL A 51 7.04 12.30 19.82
N GLN A 52 7.02 12.02 18.52
CA GLN A 52 6.31 10.89 17.95
C GLN A 52 7.26 9.98 17.16
N THR A 53 6.96 8.70 17.20
CA THR A 53 7.70 7.70 16.42
C THR A 53 7.04 7.53 15.07
N TRP A 54 7.71 7.95 14.01
CA TRP A 54 7.23 7.80 12.64
C TRP A 54 8.08 6.78 11.89
N GLN A 55 7.40 6.00 11.08
CA GLN A 55 8.03 5.13 10.11
C GLN A 55 7.59 5.61 8.73
N ALA A 56 8.56 5.84 7.84
CA ALA A 56 8.27 6.20 6.46
C ALA A 56 7.41 5.13 5.78
N GLN A 57 6.47 5.55 4.96
CA GLN A 57 5.57 4.67 4.22
C GLN A 57 5.68 5.01 2.74
N LEU A 58 5.65 3.97 1.91
CA LEU A 58 5.46 4.10 0.48
C LEU A 58 4.05 3.62 0.16
N GLU A 59 3.32 4.44 -0.57
CA GLU A 59 2.00 4.11 -1.08
C GLU A 59 2.12 3.73 -2.56
N ALA A 60 1.44 2.67 -2.95
CA ALA A 60 1.37 2.20 -4.32
C ALA A 60 -0.04 1.74 -4.65
N VAL A 61 -0.43 1.93 -5.91
CA VAL A 61 -1.67 1.38 -6.44
C VAL A 61 -1.36 0.04 -7.10
N GLY A 62 -2.10 -0.98 -6.73
CA GLY A 62 -1.98 -2.34 -7.21
C GLY A 62 -3.26 -2.88 -7.81
N SER A 63 -3.16 -4.08 -8.38
CA SER A 63 -4.29 -4.84 -8.90
C SER A 63 -4.27 -6.24 -8.32
N LEU A 64 -5.40 -6.64 -7.74
CA LEU A 64 -5.52 -7.95 -7.13
C LEU A 64 -5.59 -9.04 -8.20
N ARG A 65 -4.88 -10.15 -7.96
CA ARG A 65 -4.85 -11.33 -8.81
C ARG A 65 -5.05 -12.59 -7.97
N ALA A 66 -5.78 -13.55 -8.52
CA ALA A 66 -5.91 -14.84 -7.87
C ALA A 66 -4.55 -15.52 -7.67
N PHE A 67 -4.39 -16.25 -6.57
CA PHE A 67 -3.22 -17.09 -6.34
C PHE A 67 -3.02 -18.12 -7.47
N ARG A 68 -4.14 -18.72 -7.93
CA ARG A 68 -4.24 -19.54 -9.14
C ARG A 68 -5.54 -19.19 -9.83
N GLY A 69 -5.49 -18.98 -11.13
CA GLY A 69 -6.65 -18.72 -11.97
C GLY A 69 -6.52 -19.48 -13.28
N ALA A 70 -7.59 -20.18 -13.67
CA ALA A 70 -7.64 -20.88 -14.94
C ALA A 70 -9.05 -20.82 -15.51
N ASP A 71 -9.13 -20.73 -16.84
CA ASP A 71 -10.36 -21.05 -17.56
C ASP A 71 -10.39 -22.55 -17.83
N ILE A 72 -11.38 -23.21 -17.26
CA ILE A 72 -11.59 -24.65 -17.45
C ILE A 72 -12.18 -24.86 -18.83
N ALA A 73 -11.54 -25.73 -19.60
CA ALA A 73 -11.94 -26.08 -20.97
C ALA A 73 -11.70 -27.57 -21.20
N PRO A 74 -12.45 -28.22 -22.13
CA PRO A 74 -12.21 -29.60 -22.48
C PRO A 74 -10.96 -29.74 -23.36
N GLU A 75 -10.22 -30.84 -23.20
CA GLU A 75 -9.09 -31.19 -24.07
C GLU A 75 -9.53 -31.90 -25.35
N VAL A 76 -10.73 -32.46 -25.35
CA VAL A 76 -11.31 -33.21 -26.47
C VAL A 76 -12.73 -32.72 -26.73
N THR A 77 -13.16 -32.83 -27.99
CA THR A 77 -14.52 -32.46 -28.40
C THR A 77 -15.57 -33.42 -27.87
N GLY A 78 -16.79 -32.94 -27.67
CA GLY A 78 -17.91 -33.77 -27.28
C GLY A 78 -19.16 -33.00 -26.88
N ILE A 79 -20.27 -33.73 -26.72
CA ILE A 79 -21.54 -33.18 -26.24
C ILE A 79 -21.56 -33.24 -24.72
N VAL A 80 -21.98 -32.16 -24.05
CA VAL A 80 -22.17 -32.12 -22.60
C VAL A 80 -23.30 -33.08 -22.19
N SER A 81 -22.95 -34.15 -21.46
CA SER A 81 -23.91 -35.10 -20.95
C SER A 81 -24.38 -34.80 -19.53
N ARG A 82 -23.50 -34.26 -18.69
CA ARG A 82 -23.84 -33.87 -17.31
C ARG A 82 -22.99 -32.70 -16.84
N ILE A 83 -23.58 -31.88 -15.95
CA ILE A 83 -22.92 -30.76 -15.28
C ILE A 83 -23.08 -30.98 -13.78
N HIS A 84 -21.97 -31.04 -13.04
CA HIS A 84 -21.91 -31.39 -11.60
C HIS A 84 -21.66 -30.21 -10.67
N PHE A 85 -21.69 -28.99 -11.18
CA PHE A 85 -21.43 -27.79 -10.37
C PHE A 85 -22.51 -26.71 -10.59
N LYS A 86 -22.55 -25.76 -9.67
CA LYS A 86 -23.32 -24.51 -9.78
C LYS A 86 -22.37 -23.33 -9.92
N SER A 87 -22.82 -22.29 -10.64
CA SER A 87 -22.07 -21.02 -10.72
C SER A 87 -21.83 -20.45 -9.33
N GLY A 88 -20.60 -19.97 -9.05
CA GLY A 88 -20.19 -19.45 -7.76
C GLY A 88 -19.84 -20.48 -6.69
N GLN A 89 -19.91 -21.78 -7.00
CA GLN A 89 -19.63 -22.85 -6.03
C GLN A 89 -18.13 -22.98 -5.75
N ASP A 90 -17.78 -23.25 -4.49
CA ASP A 90 -16.44 -23.67 -4.11
C ASP A 90 -16.24 -25.15 -4.37
N VAL A 91 -15.12 -25.52 -4.99
CA VAL A 91 -14.79 -26.89 -5.36
C VAL A 91 -13.39 -27.29 -4.86
N LYS A 92 -13.21 -28.58 -4.62
CA LYS A 92 -11.91 -29.16 -4.27
C LYS A 92 -11.14 -29.55 -5.53
N SER A 93 -9.81 -29.67 -5.42
CA SER A 93 -8.99 -30.24 -6.48
C SER A 93 -9.48 -31.66 -6.85
N GLY A 94 -9.54 -31.98 -8.16
CA GLY A 94 -10.02 -33.25 -8.68
C GLY A 94 -11.55 -33.38 -8.74
N ALA A 95 -12.33 -32.43 -8.25
CA ALA A 95 -13.79 -32.45 -8.33
C ALA A 95 -14.25 -32.55 -9.79
N LEU A 96 -15.16 -33.49 -10.08
CA LEU A 96 -15.77 -33.63 -11.41
C LEU A 96 -16.69 -32.44 -11.66
N LEU A 97 -16.48 -31.73 -12.76
CA LEU A 97 -17.25 -30.54 -13.14
C LEU A 97 -18.22 -30.82 -14.28
N VAL A 98 -17.73 -31.48 -15.32
CA VAL A 98 -18.51 -31.75 -16.52
C VAL A 98 -18.16 -33.12 -17.06
N GLU A 99 -19.17 -33.82 -17.52
CA GLU A 99 -19.03 -35.06 -18.30
C GLU A 99 -19.44 -34.78 -19.74
N LEU A 100 -18.59 -35.16 -20.67
CA LEU A 100 -18.95 -35.25 -22.09
C LEU A 100 -19.43 -36.66 -22.39
N ASN A 101 -20.30 -36.79 -23.41
CA ASN A 101 -20.72 -38.11 -23.89
C ASN A 101 -19.50 -38.94 -24.31
N ALA A 102 -19.33 -40.10 -23.70
CA ALA A 102 -18.20 -41.00 -23.90
C ALA A 102 -18.66 -42.41 -24.36
N ASP A 103 -19.92 -42.59 -24.71
CA ASP A 103 -20.48 -43.94 -24.99
C ASP A 103 -19.70 -44.67 -26.09
N THR A 104 -19.34 -43.96 -27.18
CA THR A 104 -18.55 -44.54 -28.28
C THR A 104 -17.12 -44.82 -27.84
N ASP A 105 -16.53 -43.97 -27.03
CA ASP A 105 -15.16 -44.13 -26.53
C ASP A 105 -15.06 -45.30 -25.55
N ILE A 106 -16.07 -45.48 -24.69
CA ILE A 106 -16.18 -46.60 -23.77
C ILE A 106 -16.38 -47.92 -24.54
N ALA A 107 -17.22 -47.95 -25.58
CA ALA A 107 -17.41 -49.13 -26.42
C ALA A 107 -16.10 -49.53 -27.10
N LYS A 108 -15.35 -48.55 -27.64
CA LYS A 108 -14.04 -48.77 -28.26
C LYS A 108 -12.99 -49.24 -27.26
N LEU A 109 -12.98 -48.70 -26.05
CA LEU A 109 -12.10 -49.15 -24.95
C LEU A 109 -12.35 -50.64 -24.64
N LYS A 110 -13.61 -51.04 -24.50
CA LYS A 110 -13.96 -52.45 -24.28
C LYS A 110 -13.50 -53.36 -25.41
N SER A 111 -13.59 -52.92 -26.67
CA SER A 111 -13.08 -53.66 -27.82
C SER A 111 -11.57 -53.84 -27.74
N PHE A 112 -10.81 -52.80 -27.44
CA PHE A 112 -9.35 -52.91 -27.31
C PHE A 112 -8.94 -53.77 -26.11
N GLN A 113 -9.68 -53.69 -25.00
CA GLN A 113 -9.46 -54.58 -23.85
C GLN A 113 -9.63 -56.06 -24.22
N ALA A 114 -10.64 -56.42 -25.03
CA ALA A 114 -10.84 -57.79 -25.50
C ALA A 114 -9.69 -58.27 -26.41
N VAL A 115 -9.16 -57.38 -27.30
CA VAL A 115 -8.02 -57.69 -28.16
C VAL A 115 -6.75 -57.88 -27.32
N ALA A 116 -6.49 -57.01 -26.35
CA ALA A 116 -5.35 -57.13 -25.45
C ALA A 116 -5.38 -58.41 -24.59
N GLU A 117 -6.58 -58.82 -24.14
CA GLU A 117 -6.77 -60.04 -23.39
C GLU A 117 -6.50 -61.26 -24.26
N LEU A 118 -6.97 -61.30 -25.51
CA LEU A 118 -6.63 -62.36 -26.45
C LEU A 118 -5.14 -62.46 -26.72
N ALA A 119 -4.47 -61.32 -26.95
CA ALA A 119 -3.02 -61.24 -27.17
C ALA A 119 -2.25 -61.74 -25.93
N ARG A 120 -2.72 -61.43 -24.72
CA ARG A 120 -2.15 -61.91 -23.46
C ARG A 120 -2.27 -63.42 -23.29
N GLN A 121 -3.45 -63.96 -23.57
CA GLN A 121 -3.65 -65.43 -23.53
C GLN A 121 -2.79 -66.17 -24.54
N THR A 122 -2.64 -65.62 -25.74
CA THR A 122 -1.76 -66.18 -26.77
C THR A 122 -0.29 -66.15 -26.33
N TYR A 123 0.18 -65.00 -25.85
CA TYR A 123 1.54 -64.85 -25.33
C TYR A 123 1.85 -65.82 -24.17
N GLU A 124 0.95 -65.94 -23.20
CA GLU A 124 1.16 -66.83 -22.05
C GLU A 124 1.18 -68.32 -22.49
N ARG A 125 0.30 -68.69 -23.41
CA ARG A 125 0.34 -70.02 -24.00
C ARG A 125 1.63 -70.32 -24.72
N ASP A 126 2.06 -69.40 -25.60
CA ASP A 126 3.21 -69.59 -26.44
C ASP A 126 4.50 -69.46 -25.64
N LYS A 127 4.53 -68.72 -24.58
CA LYS A 127 5.61 -68.70 -23.58
C LYS A 127 5.79 -70.06 -22.87
N GLN A 128 4.71 -70.79 -22.63
CA GLN A 128 4.79 -72.18 -22.10
C GLN A 128 5.30 -73.17 -23.19
N GLN A 129 4.82 -73.00 -24.42
CA GLN A 129 5.32 -73.80 -25.58
C GLN A 129 6.78 -73.57 -25.87
N PHE A 130 7.27 -72.37 -25.74
CA PHE A 130 8.66 -72.05 -25.89
C PHE A 130 9.54 -72.73 -24.82
N LYS A 131 9.12 -72.72 -23.59
CA LYS A 131 9.77 -73.46 -22.48
C LYS A 131 9.92 -74.97 -22.82
N ASN A 132 8.93 -75.52 -23.53
CA ASN A 132 8.95 -76.89 -23.97
C ASN A 132 9.63 -77.11 -25.36
N GLN A 133 10.30 -76.05 -25.85
CA GLN A 133 11.02 -76.02 -27.17
C GLN A 133 10.09 -76.39 -28.37
N SER A 134 8.78 -76.09 -28.26
CA SER A 134 7.77 -76.35 -29.28
C SER A 134 7.55 -75.25 -30.28
N ILE A 135 8.07 -74.05 -30.02
CA ILE A 135 8.02 -72.85 -30.94
C ILE A 135 9.39 -72.17 -30.99
N SER A 136 9.58 -71.31 -32.02
CA SER A 136 10.78 -70.51 -32.20
C SER A 136 10.81 -69.26 -31.30
N GLN A 137 12.01 -68.76 -31.01
CA GLN A 137 12.19 -67.48 -30.34
C GLN A 137 11.48 -66.35 -31.12
N ALA A 138 11.57 -66.36 -32.44
CA ALA A 138 10.93 -65.32 -33.28
C ALA A 138 9.40 -65.30 -33.13
N THR A 139 8.73 -66.43 -32.92
CA THR A 139 7.32 -66.50 -32.64
C THR A 139 6.98 -65.85 -31.30
N LEU A 140 7.71 -66.20 -30.24
CA LEU A 140 7.49 -65.59 -28.91
C LEU A 140 7.81 -64.07 -28.92
N ASP A 141 8.81 -63.65 -29.64
CA ASP A 141 9.10 -62.21 -29.78
C ASP A 141 7.98 -61.46 -30.51
N SER A 142 7.38 -62.09 -31.55
CA SER A 142 6.21 -61.55 -32.25
C SER A 142 5.00 -61.41 -31.34
N ASP A 143 4.69 -62.42 -30.53
CA ASP A 143 3.56 -62.40 -29.60
C ASP A 143 3.78 -61.40 -28.46
N THR A 144 5.02 -61.24 -28.01
CA THR A 144 5.42 -60.22 -27.06
C THR A 144 5.17 -58.83 -27.61
N ALA A 145 5.55 -58.60 -28.89
CA ALA A 145 5.32 -57.33 -29.57
C ALA A 145 3.83 -57.03 -29.80
N ASN A 146 3.03 -58.08 -30.18
CA ASN A 146 1.62 -57.95 -30.36
C ASN A 146 0.88 -57.63 -29.03
N LEU A 147 1.23 -58.25 -27.91
CA LEU A 147 0.69 -57.94 -26.62
C LEU A 147 0.97 -56.51 -26.19
N LYS A 148 2.23 -56.07 -26.29
CA LYS A 148 2.63 -54.69 -25.99
C LYS A 148 1.86 -53.66 -26.83
N SER A 149 1.67 -53.94 -28.14
CA SER A 149 0.92 -53.07 -29.03
C SER A 149 -0.54 -52.96 -28.62
N ALA A 150 -1.19 -54.10 -28.29
CA ALA A 150 -2.58 -54.12 -27.85
C ALA A 150 -2.78 -53.41 -26.49
N GLU A 151 -1.86 -53.63 -25.54
CA GLU A 151 -1.86 -52.91 -24.25
C GLU A 151 -1.68 -51.39 -24.43
N ALA A 152 -0.83 -50.94 -25.36
CA ALA A 152 -0.67 -49.53 -25.68
C ALA A 152 -1.95 -48.91 -26.25
N GLN A 153 -2.70 -49.63 -27.10
CA GLN A 153 -4.01 -49.20 -27.64
C GLN A 153 -5.08 -49.04 -26.54
N VAL A 154 -5.09 -49.95 -25.55
CA VAL A 154 -5.96 -49.84 -24.39
C VAL A 154 -5.64 -48.58 -23.58
N ALA A 155 -4.35 -48.33 -23.31
CA ALA A 155 -3.90 -47.17 -22.54
C ALA A 155 -4.23 -45.84 -23.26
N GLU A 156 -4.05 -45.80 -24.58
CA GLU A 156 -4.44 -44.64 -25.40
C GLU A 156 -5.93 -44.33 -25.31
N GLN A 157 -6.78 -45.35 -25.54
CA GLN A 157 -8.22 -45.20 -25.52
C GLN A 157 -8.75 -44.88 -24.12
N GLN A 158 -8.13 -45.43 -23.08
CA GLN A 158 -8.46 -45.10 -21.69
C GLN A 158 -8.18 -43.61 -21.40
N ALA A 159 -7.01 -43.08 -21.79
CA ALA A 159 -6.67 -41.69 -21.64
C ALA A 159 -7.64 -40.78 -22.38
N LEU A 160 -8.07 -41.15 -23.60
CA LEU A 160 -9.09 -40.39 -24.35
C LEU A 160 -10.43 -40.37 -23.65
N THR A 161 -10.85 -41.53 -23.07
CA THR A 161 -12.11 -41.62 -22.30
C THR A 161 -12.06 -40.78 -21.03
N GLU A 162 -10.90 -40.80 -20.31
CA GLU A 162 -10.69 -39.98 -19.11
C GLU A 162 -10.76 -38.48 -19.40
N LYS A 163 -10.29 -38.03 -20.56
CA LYS A 163 -10.38 -36.62 -20.99
C LYS A 163 -11.81 -36.12 -21.22
N LYS A 164 -12.80 -37.04 -21.32
CA LYS A 164 -14.22 -36.67 -21.32
C LYS A 164 -14.76 -36.29 -19.95
N LEU A 165 -14.02 -36.55 -18.87
CA LEU A 165 -14.34 -36.18 -17.51
C LEU A 165 -13.55 -34.94 -17.11
N ILE A 166 -14.16 -33.76 -17.24
CA ILE A 166 -13.50 -32.49 -16.95
C ILE A 166 -13.51 -32.26 -15.42
N ARG A 167 -12.33 -32.14 -14.84
CA ARG A 167 -12.13 -31.98 -13.40
C ARG A 167 -11.45 -30.67 -13.05
N ALA A 168 -11.66 -30.20 -11.81
CA ALA A 168 -10.99 -29.02 -11.26
C ALA A 168 -9.49 -29.33 -11.01
N PRO A 169 -8.53 -28.58 -11.62
CA PRO A 169 -7.11 -28.82 -11.44
C PRO A 169 -6.60 -28.42 -10.05
N PHE A 170 -7.30 -27.51 -9.36
CA PHE A 170 -7.01 -27.06 -8.01
C PHE A 170 -8.30 -26.67 -7.28
N ALA A 171 -8.23 -26.49 -5.96
CA ALA A 171 -9.35 -26.01 -5.16
C ALA A 171 -9.56 -24.50 -5.35
N GLY A 172 -10.82 -24.07 -5.49
CA GLY A 172 -11.15 -22.66 -5.68
C GLY A 172 -12.63 -22.43 -5.89
N ARG A 173 -12.98 -21.19 -6.19
CA ARG A 173 -14.36 -20.78 -6.52
C ARG A 173 -14.57 -20.75 -8.02
N LEU A 174 -15.65 -21.36 -8.46
CA LEU A 174 -16.08 -21.34 -9.85
C LEU A 174 -16.78 -20.01 -10.17
N GLY A 175 -16.56 -19.51 -11.36
CA GLY A 175 -17.27 -18.36 -11.91
C GLY A 175 -18.67 -18.71 -12.42
N ILE A 176 -19.16 -17.89 -13.34
CA ILE A 176 -20.43 -18.14 -14.04
C ILE A 176 -20.20 -19.16 -15.13
N ARG A 177 -21.07 -20.17 -15.18
CA ARG A 177 -21.08 -21.23 -16.19
C ARG A 177 -21.34 -20.65 -17.58
N ALA A 178 -20.54 -21.03 -18.56
CA ALA A 178 -20.61 -20.56 -19.94
C ALA A 178 -21.15 -21.59 -20.93
N ILE A 179 -21.61 -22.76 -20.46
CA ILE A 179 -22.08 -23.88 -21.29
C ILE A 179 -23.44 -24.39 -20.83
N ASP A 180 -24.14 -25.11 -21.70
CA ASP A 180 -25.42 -25.77 -21.38
C ASP A 180 -25.40 -27.28 -21.60
N LEU A 181 -26.37 -27.98 -20.95
CA LEU A 181 -26.56 -29.42 -21.14
C LEU A 181 -26.96 -29.69 -22.58
N GLY A 182 -26.34 -30.69 -23.22
CA GLY A 182 -26.57 -31.03 -24.61
C GLY A 182 -25.79 -30.20 -25.61
N GLU A 183 -25.05 -29.18 -25.17
CA GLU A 183 -24.20 -28.36 -26.03
C GLU A 183 -22.99 -29.15 -26.56
N TYR A 184 -22.63 -28.89 -27.82
CA TYR A 184 -21.42 -29.47 -28.42
C TYR A 184 -20.23 -28.56 -28.15
N LEU A 185 -19.22 -29.08 -27.50
CA LEU A 185 -17.99 -28.33 -27.16
C LEU A 185 -16.82 -28.77 -28.05
N ASN A 186 -16.08 -27.80 -28.53
CA ASN A 186 -14.77 -28.01 -29.14
C ASN A 186 -13.68 -28.01 -28.05
N ALA A 187 -12.54 -28.64 -28.33
CA ALA A 187 -11.36 -28.52 -27.45
C ALA A 187 -10.98 -27.03 -27.27
N GLY A 188 -10.70 -26.65 -26.02
CA GLY A 188 -10.39 -25.24 -25.67
C GLY A 188 -11.59 -24.34 -25.44
N THR A 189 -12.83 -24.78 -25.66
CA THR A 189 -14.04 -23.98 -25.37
C THR A 189 -14.16 -23.73 -23.87
N LYS A 190 -14.27 -22.47 -23.46
CA LYS A 190 -14.37 -22.11 -22.03
C LYS A 190 -15.67 -22.64 -21.43
N ILE A 191 -15.55 -23.41 -20.35
CA ILE A 191 -16.66 -23.95 -19.55
C ILE A 191 -17.00 -23.01 -18.40
N VAL A 192 -15.99 -22.70 -17.61
CA VAL A 192 -16.10 -21.88 -16.39
C VAL A 192 -14.72 -21.41 -15.97
N THR A 193 -14.65 -20.25 -15.31
CA THR A 193 -13.42 -19.77 -14.66
C THR A 193 -13.29 -20.43 -13.29
N LEU A 194 -12.10 -20.87 -12.91
CA LEU A 194 -11.79 -21.35 -11.56
C LEU A 194 -10.74 -20.43 -10.95
N GLN A 195 -11.00 -19.89 -9.75
CA GLN A 195 -10.14 -18.93 -9.07
C GLN A 195 -9.86 -19.39 -7.63
N ALA A 196 -8.59 -19.50 -7.28
CA ALA A 196 -8.17 -19.67 -5.89
C ALA A 196 -8.01 -18.29 -5.25
N LEU A 197 -8.92 -17.94 -4.33
CA LEU A 197 -9.04 -16.61 -3.76
C LEU A 197 -8.27 -16.42 -2.45
N ASN A 198 -7.83 -17.49 -1.80
CA ASN A 198 -7.05 -17.42 -0.57
C ASN A 198 -5.81 -18.32 -0.66
N PRO A 199 -4.61 -17.74 -0.53
CA PRO A 199 -4.32 -16.31 -0.49
C PRO A 199 -4.64 -15.62 -1.83
N ILE A 200 -4.62 -14.28 -1.87
CA ILE A 200 -4.71 -13.49 -3.09
C ILE A 200 -3.42 -12.69 -3.27
N TYR A 201 -3.04 -12.42 -4.52
CA TYR A 201 -1.90 -11.57 -4.83
C TYR A 201 -2.34 -10.13 -5.07
N ASP A 202 -1.48 -9.20 -4.70
CA ASP A 202 -1.52 -7.82 -5.13
C ASP A 202 -0.25 -7.52 -5.93
N ASP A 203 -0.44 -7.17 -7.19
CA ASP A 203 0.63 -6.76 -8.10
C ASP A 203 0.60 -5.24 -8.21
N PHE A 204 1.62 -4.57 -7.67
CA PHE A 204 1.77 -3.13 -7.66
C PHE A 204 3.13 -2.68 -8.18
N TYR A 205 3.28 -1.38 -8.43
CA TYR A 205 4.48 -0.83 -9.05
C TYR A 205 5.07 0.27 -8.19
N LEU A 206 6.40 0.24 -8.03
CA LEU A 206 7.14 1.30 -7.35
C LEU A 206 8.25 1.85 -8.24
N PRO A 207 8.56 3.16 -8.12
CA PRO A 207 9.69 3.76 -8.81
C PRO A 207 11.00 3.07 -8.45
N GLN A 208 11.91 2.91 -9.43
CA GLN A 208 13.22 2.24 -9.22
C GLN A 208 14.03 2.83 -8.05
N LYS A 209 13.89 4.14 -7.76
CA LYS A 209 14.57 4.81 -6.63
C LYS A 209 14.18 4.26 -5.26
N SER A 210 13.00 3.65 -5.14
CA SER A 210 12.48 3.12 -3.88
C SER A 210 12.84 1.64 -3.66
N ILE A 211 13.41 0.96 -4.66
CA ILE A 211 13.62 -0.48 -4.63
C ILE A 211 14.61 -0.92 -3.53
N SER A 212 15.61 -0.08 -3.22
CA SER A 212 16.57 -0.35 -2.14
C SER A 212 15.96 -0.39 -0.74
N GLN A 213 14.73 0.10 -0.60
CA GLN A 213 13.99 0.15 0.66
C GLN A 213 13.00 -1.01 0.82
N ILE A 214 12.87 -1.85 -0.22
CA ILE A 214 11.91 -2.96 -0.25
C ILE A 214 12.65 -4.29 -0.16
N ALA A 215 12.13 -5.19 0.66
CA ALA A 215 12.66 -6.54 0.82
C ALA A 215 11.55 -7.59 0.76
N ILE A 216 11.91 -8.80 0.31
CA ILE A 216 11.00 -9.96 0.39
C ILE A 216 10.72 -10.26 1.86
N GLY A 217 9.45 -10.59 2.18
CA GLY A 217 8.95 -10.79 3.54
C GLY A 217 8.52 -9.50 4.26
N GLN A 218 8.70 -8.33 3.63
CA GLN A 218 8.26 -7.06 4.21
C GLN A 218 6.74 -7.01 4.29
N LYS A 219 6.22 -6.55 5.44
CA LYS A 219 4.78 -6.42 5.67
C LYS A 219 4.19 -5.28 4.85
N VAL A 220 3.02 -5.52 4.33
CA VAL A 220 2.21 -4.55 3.59
C VAL A 220 0.80 -4.52 4.15
N SER A 221 0.17 -3.35 4.08
CA SER A 221 -1.22 -3.15 4.44
C SER A 221 -1.99 -2.72 3.20
N VAL A 222 -3.01 -3.47 2.84
CA VAL A 222 -3.76 -3.28 1.60
C VAL A 222 -5.18 -2.81 1.93
N LYS A 223 -5.60 -1.76 1.25
CA LYS A 223 -6.96 -1.20 1.31
C LYS A 223 -7.60 -1.35 -0.06
N ALA A 224 -8.84 -1.80 -0.11
CA ALA A 224 -9.62 -1.90 -1.34
C ALA A 224 -10.86 -1.00 -1.24
N ASP A 225 -11.14 -0.23 -2.30
CA ASP A 225 -12.26 0.71 -2.32
C ASP A 225 -13.62 0.05 -2.10
N ALA A 226 -13.73 -1.24 -2.51
CA ALA A 226 -14.93 -2.03 -2.26
C ALA A 226 -15.22 -2.29 -0.75
N PHE A 227 -14.24 -2.10 0.12
CA PHE A 227 -14.35 -2.36 1.56
C PHE A 227 -13.77 -1.21 2.37
N PRO A 228 -14.42 -0.03 2.38
CA PRO A 228 -13.93 1.15 3.09
C PRO A 228 -13.78 0.85 4.59
N GLY A 229 -12.67 1.32 5.15
CA GLY A 229 -12.32 1.11 6.57
C GLY A 229 -11.76 -0.27 6.92
N ARG A 230 -11.67 -1.22 5.97
CA ARG A 230 -10.99 -2.52 6.19
C ARG A 230 -9.58 -2.49 5.62
N THR A 231 -8.65 -3.03 6.40
CA THR A 231 -7.26 -3.20 5.99
C THR A 231 -6.94 -4.69 5.96
N PHE A 232 -6.29 -5.13 4.89
CA PHE A 232 -5.88 -6.51 4.69
C PHE A 232 -4.36 -6.59 4.81
N GLU A 233 -3.89 -7.49 5.65
CA GLU A 233 -2.46 -7.68 5.90
C GLU A 233 -1.86 -8.66 4.89
N GLY A 234 -0.64 -8.36 4.47
CA GLY A 234 0.12 -9.19 3.57
C GLY A 234 1.62 -9.05 3.70
N GLU A 235 2.33 -9.68 2.80
CA GLU A 235 3.79 -9.63 2.75
C GLU A 235 4.29 -9.63 1.30
N VAL A 236 5.38 -8.93 1.04
CA VAL A 236 6.07 -8.95 -0.26
C VAL A 236 6.65 -10.34 -0.50
N THR A 237 6.26 -10.97 -1.61
CA THR A 237 6.74 -12.32 -1.98
C THR A 237 7.71 -12.31 -3.15
N ALA A 238 7.62 -11.31 -4.02
CA ALA A 238 8.50 -11.21 -5.17
C ALA A 238 8.70 -9.76 -5.60
N ILE A 239 9.90 -9.48 -6.10
CA ILE A 239 10.30 -8.22 -6.72
C ILE A 239 10.80 -8.57 -8.11
N SER A 240 10.26 -7.94 -9.15
CA SER A 240 10.69 -8.18 -10.52
C SER A 240 12.17 -7.81 -10.70
N PRO A 241 12.99 -8.66 -11.30
CA PRO A 241 14.37 -8.31 -11.62
C PRO A 241 14.47 -7.34 -12.80
N LYS A 242 13.36 -7.00 -13.46
CA LYS A 242 13.30 -6.13 -14.62
C LYS A 242 12.60 -4.82 -14.28
N VAL A 243 13.24 -3.71 -14.63
CA VAL A 243 12.63 -2.36 -14.60
C VAL A 243 11.92 -2.11 -15.93
N ASP A 244 10.72 -1.61 -15.91
CA ASP A 244 10.01 -1.14 -17.09
C ASP A 244 10.72 0.12 -17.64
N LEU A 245 11.14 0.08 -18.89
CA LEU A 245 11.93 1.16 -19.49
C LEU A 245 11.11 2.43 -19.76
N ASN A 246 9.80 2.31 -19.94
CA ASN A 246 8.93 3.45 -20.25
C ASN A 246 8.52 4.20 -18.98
N THR A 247 8.14 3.45 -17.94
CA THR A 247 7.62 4.03 -16.69
C THR A 247 8.69 4.17 -15.61
N ARG A 248 9.85 3.50 -15.76
CA ARG A 248 10.92 3.41 -14.76
C ARG A 248 10.45 2.81 -13.42
N ASN A 249 9.43 1.99 -13.48
CA ASN A 249 8.87 1.29 -12.35
C ASN A 249 9.30 -0.18 -12.30
N VAL A 250 9.30 -0.73 -11.10
CA VAL A 250 9.55 -2.15 -10.81
C VAL A 250 8.25 -2.77 -10.31
N ALA A 251 7.87 -3.90 -10.88
CA ALA A 251 6.71 -4.66 -10.43
C ALA A 251 7.06 -5.43 -9.15
N ILE A 252 6.16 -5.35 -8.18
CA ILE A 252 6.27 -6.03 -6.89
C ILE A 252 5.00 -6.83 -6.67
N ARG A 253 5.14 -8.01 -6.10
CA ARG A 253 4.01 -8.87 -5.73
C ARG A 253 3.98 -9.07 -4.23
N ALA A 254 2.84 -8.77 -3.64
CA ALA A 254 2.53 -9.14 -2.27
C ALA A 254 1.51 -10.28 -2.23
N ARG A 255 1.56 -11.08 -1.19
CA ARG A 255 0.60 -12.13 -0.87
C ARG A 255 -0.26 -11.66 0.30
N ILE A 256 -1.56 -11.59 0.07
CA ILE A 256 -2.55 -11.07 1.02
C ILE A 256 -3.39 -12.23 1.54
N SER A 257 -3.64 -12.27 2.84
CA SER A 257 -4.56 -13.22 3.44
C SER A 257 -6.01 -12.82 3.14
N ASN A 258 -6.79 -13.75 2.58
CA ASN A 258 -8.18 -13.50 2.18
C ASN A 258 -9.13 -14.66 2.60
N PRO A 259 -9.18 -15.00 3.90
CA PRO A 259 -9.94 -16.16 4.37
C PRO A 259 -11.44 -16.05 4.11
N GLU A 260 -11.99 -14.83 4.16
CA GLU A 260 -13.40 -14.55 3.88
C GLU A 260 -13.71 -14.49 2.38
N SER A 261 -12.68 -14.57 1.51
CA SER A 261 -12.80 -14.45 0.04
C SER A 261 -13.51 -13.17 -0.41
N LEU A 262 -13.33 -12.07 0.31
CA LEU A 262 -13.90 -10.76 0.00
C LEU A 262 -13.16 -10.08 -1.14
N LEU A 263 -11.83 -10.17 -1.13
CA LEU A 263 -11.01 -9.62 -2.19
C LEU A 263 -11.14 -10.51 -3.43
N LEU A 264 -11.44 -9.88 -4.55
CA LEU A 264 -11.62 -10.55 -5.84
C LEU A 264 -10.55 -10.11 -6.84
N PRO A 265 -10.10 -11.02 -7.72
CA PRO A 265 -9.19 -10.67 -8.81
C PRO A 265 -9.78 -9.58 -9.71
N GLY A 266 -8.96 -8.62 -10.09
CA GLY A 266 -9.36 -7.45 -10.88
C GLY A 266 -9.75 -6.23 -10.06
N MET A 267 -9.89 -6.33 -8.73
CA MET A 267 -10.07 -5.14 -7.89
C MET A 267 -8.78 -4.34 -7.81
N PHE A 268 -8.93 -3.01 -7.74
CA PHE A 268 -7.84 -2.10 -7.39
C PHE A 268 -7.62 -2.10 -5.88
N ALA A 269 -6.37 -1.91 -5.50
CA ALA A 269 -5.97 -1.84 -4.10
C ALA A 269 -4.92 -0.76 -3.90
N ILE A 270 -4.99 -0.08 -2.77
CA ILE A 270 -3.96 0.84 -2.29
C ILE A 270 -3.11 0.07 -1.28
N THR A 271 -1.82 -0.02 -1.56
CA THR A 271 -0.87 -0.78 -0.76
C THR A 271 0.10 0.14 -0.06
N ASP A 272 0.03 0.14 1.26
CA ASP A 272 0.93 0.86 2.15
C ASP A 272 2.08 -0.07 2.58
N ILE A 273 3.32 0.33 2.29
CA ILE A 273 4.52 -0.41 2.64
C ILE A 273 5.32 0.41 3.64
N LYS A 274 5.52 -0.11 4.85
CA LYS A 274 6.36 0.52 5.85
C LYS A 274 7.82 0.31 5.48
N VAL A 275 8.58 1.40 5.26
CA VAL A 275 9.98 1.35 4.84
C VAL A 275 10.89 1.96 5.88
N GLY A 276 12.16 1.53 5.90
CA GLY A 276 13.16 2.02 6.85
C GLY A 276 12.84 1.67 8.30
N GLY A 277 13.67 2.20 9.21
CA GLY A 277 13.45 2.09 10.66
C GLY A 277 12.51 3.18 11.18
N SER A 278 11.85 2.91 12.30
CA SER A 278 11.11 3.94 13.04
C SER A 278 12.07 5.00 13.55
N LYS A 279 11.77 6.28 13.29
CA LYS A 279 12.54 7.43 13.79
C LYS A 279 11.66 8.29 14.68
N GLN A 280 12.27 8.84 15.70
CA GLN A 280 11.60 9.81 16.57
C GLN A 280 11.73 11.20 15.96
N TYR A 281 10.60 11.87 15.82
CA TYR A 281 10.52 13.24 15.34
C TYR A 281 9.80 14.10 16.35
N VAL A 282 10.23 15.34 16.48
CA VAL A 282 9.43 16.39 17.11
C VAL A 282 8.32 16.73 16.14
N THR A 283 7.08 16.69 16.57
CA THR A 283 5.91 16.95 15.71
C THR A 283 5.13 18.16 16.19
N LEU A 284 4.68 18.96 15.24
CA LEU A 284 3.82 20.12 15.44
C LEU A 284 2.61 20.05 14.50
N PRO A 285 1.48 20.68 14.84
CA PRO A 285 0.40 20.91 13.88
C PRO A 285 0.90 21.77 12.71
N GLN A 286 0.43 21.49 11.49
CA GLN A 286 0.76 22.32 10.32
C GLN A 286 0.43 23.79 10.54
N THR A 287 -0.62 24.08 11.31
CA THR A 287 -1.04 25.45 11.66
C THR A 287 -0.01 26.21 12.48
N ALA A 288 0.90 25.52 13.19
CA ALA A 288 1.97 26.18 13.97
C ALA A 288 3.09 26.75 13.09
N ILE A 289 3.16 26.36 11.81
CA ILE A 289 4.25 26.69 10.92
C ILE A 289 3.84 27.84 10.01
N THR A 290 4.68 28.86 9.98
CA THR A 290 4.56 29.96 9.01
C THR A 290 5.49 29.68 7.84
N TYR A 291 4.89 29.44 6.67
CA TYR A 291 5.60 29.14 5.43
C TYR A 291 5.96 30.45 4.71
N ASN A 292 7.24 30.72 4.62
CA ASN A 292 7.78 31.91 3.94
C ASN A 292 8.74 31.49 2.83
N PRO A 293 8.88 32.31 1.75
CA PRO A 293 9.85 32.01 0.67
C PRO A 293 11.31 31.92 1.15
N TYR A 294 11.63 32.56 2.27
CA TYR A 294 12.98 32.58 2.84
C TYR A 294 13.24 31.51 3.87
N GLY A 295 12.23 30.71 4.24
CA GLY A 295 12.33 29.62 5.21
C GLY A 295 11.08 29.52 6.09
N ASN A 296 10.86 28.35 6.63
CA ASN A 296 9.73 28.09 7.53
C ASN A 296 10.07 28.57 8.93
N THR A 297 9.13 29.23 9.60
CA THR A 297 9.30 29.74 10.95
C THR A 297 8.19 29.25 11.87
N VAL A 298 8.49 29.19 13.17
CA VAL A 298 7.54 28.97 14.27
C VAL A 298 7.75 30.04 15.33
N PHE A 299 6.74 30.29 16.15
CA PHE A 299 6.88 31.13 17.33
C PHE A 299 6.99 30.25 18.58
N LEU A 300 8.15 30.33 19.26
CA LEU A 300 8.35 29.73 20.57
C LEU A 300 7.87 30.71 21.66
N VAL A 301 7.24 30.19 22.70
CA VAL A 301 6.87 30.99 23.87
C VAL A 301 7.96 30.84 24.93
N GLU A 302 8.67 31.93 25.19
CA GLU A 302 9.74 31.99 26.18
C GLU A 302 9.36 32.90 27.35
N THR A 303 9.92 32.62 28.52
CA THR A 303 9.72 33.48 29.70
C THR A 303 10.75 34.61 29.71
N HIS A 304 10.28 35.85 29.65
CA HIS A 304 11.12 37.05 29.63
C HIS A 304 11.01 37.85 30.97
N GLY A 305 11.36 37.18 32.07
CA GLY A 305 11.35 37.84 33.39
C GLY A 305 9.97 37.86 34.07
N THR A 306 9.88 38.63 35.13
CA THR A 306 8.65 38.76 35.94
C THR A 306 8.15 40.21 35.80
N GLY A 307 6.89 40.37 35.46
CA GLY A 307 6.26 41.68 35.33
C GLY A 307 6.04 42.37 36.68
N PRO A 308 5.62 43.66 36.66
CA PRO A 308 5.35 44.44 37.86
C PRO A 308 4.31 43.78 38.78
N ASP A 309 3.45 42.93 38.21
CA ASP A 309 2.36 42.23 38.90
C ASP A 309 2.78 40.86 39.48
N GLY A 310 4.09 40.58 39.47
CA GLY A 310 4.64 39.29 39.95
C GLY A 310 4.36 38.11 39.03
N LYS A 311 3.71 38.32 37.86
CA LYS A 311 3.43 37.27 36.87
C LYS A 311 4.59 37.14 35.89
N LEU A 312 4.85 35.92 35.42
CA LEU A 312 5.79 35.66 34.34
C LEU A 312 5.36 36.35 33.06
N VAL A 313 6.23 37.09 32.43
CA VAL A 313 6.01 37.70 31.13
C VAL A 313 6.43 36.71 30.06
N LEU A 314 5.45 36.20 29.30
CA LEU A 314 5.68 35.31 28.17
C LEU A 314 5.84 36.16 26.90
N VAL A 315 6.83 35.83 26.08
CA VAL A 315 7.07 36.48 24.80
C VAL A 315 7.14 35.44 23.67
N ALA A 316 6.63 35.78 22.52
CA ALA A 316 6.76 34.98 21.32
C ALA A 316 8.10 35.29 20.63
N GLN A 317 8.93 34.30 20.45
CA GLN A 317 10.21 34.40 19.74
C GLN A 317 10.13 33.63 18.43
N GLU A 318 10.31 34.35 17.33
CA GLU A 318 10.35 33.72 16.00
C GLU A 318 11.64 32.92 15.83
N LYS A 319 11.50 31.67 15.33
CA LYS A 319 12.61 30.78 15.10
C LYS A 319 12.46 30.05 13.78
N PHE A 320 13.53 30.00 13.00
CA PHE A 320 13.59 29.19 11.78
C PHE A 320 13.57 27.71 12.12
N VAL A 321 12.82 26.94 11.34
CA VAL A 321 12.69 25.51 11.48
C VAL A 321 12.90 24.80 10.15
N LYS A 322 13.46 23.61 10.21
CA LYS A 322 13.54 22.72 9.07
C LYS A 322 12.42 21.68 9.21
N THR A 323 11.44 21.77 8.34
CA THR A 323 10.32 20.83 8.29
C THR A 323 10.70 19.57 7.53
N GLY A 324 10.12 18.46 7.92
CA GLY A 324 10.25 17.15 7.27
C GLY A 324 8.93 16.70 6.63
N GLU A 325 8.65 15.40 6.75
CA GLU A 325 7.41 14.79 6.24
C GLU A 325 6.19 15.29 7.00
N THR A 326 5.06 15.28 6.31
CA THR A 326 3.73 15.64 6.86
C THR A 326 2.89 14.36 6.99
N ARG A 327 2.14 14.24 8.09
CA ARG A 327 1.27 13.12 8.35
C ARG A 327 -0.05 13.58 8.96
N GLY A 328 -1.12 13.55 8.18
CA GLY A 328 -2.39 14.19 8.57
C GLY A 328 -2.20 15.67 8.87
N ASP A 329 -2.62 16.10 10.07
CA ASP A 329 -2.46 17.49 10.51
C ASP A 329 -1.06 17.81 11.04
N GLN A 330 -0.16 16.83 11.12
CA GLN A 330 1.14 16.93 11.77
C GLN A 330 2.27 17.10 10.77
N VAL A 331 3.30 17.85 11.16
CA VAL A 331 4.56 18.01 10.44
C VAL A 331 5.70 17.61 11.37
N ALA A 332 6.63 16.81 10.85
CA ALA A 332 7.89 16.51 11.53
C ALA A 332 8.81 17.72 11.48
N ILE A 333 9.42 18.08 12.60
CA ILE A 333 10.46 19.11 12.69
C ILE A 333 11.80 18.42 12.77
N LEU A 334 12.66 18.68 11.80
CA LEU A 334 14.00 18.08 11.70
C LEU A 334 15.03 18.89 12.46
N ASP A 335 14.82 20.21 12.55
CA ASP A 335 15.71 21.13 13.27
C ASP A 335 14.95 22.40 13.67
N GLY A 336 15.40 23.05 14.74
CA GLY A 336 14.90 24.34 15.21
C GLY A 336 14.00 24.30 16.44
N VAL A 337 13.37 23.15 16.80
CA VAL A 337 12.52 23.00 17.99
C VAL A 337 12.97 21.77 18.79
N LYS A 338 13.00 21.90 20.09
CA LYS A 338 13.34 20.80 21.02
C LYS A 338 12.06 20.17 21.60
N PRO A 339 12.13 18.90 21.98
CA PRO A 339 11.04 18.27 22.75
C PRO A 339 10.72 19.09 24.00
N GLY A 340 9.44 19.40 24.22
CA GLY A 340 8.96 20.18 25.35
C GLY A 340 8.92 21.69 25.15
N ASP A 341 9.49 22.23 24.06
CA ASP A 341 9.35 23.64 23.74
C ASP A 341 7.87 23.99 23.56
N THR A 342 7.44 25.14 24.13
CA THR A 342 6.06 25.63 23.94
C THR A 342 5.99 26.43 22.64
N VAL A 343 5.15 25.98 21.70
CA VAL A 343 5.03 26.54 20.35
C VAL A 343 3.62 27.09 20.17
N VAL A 344 3.54 28.27 19.57
CA VAL A 344 2.24 28.89 19.18
C VAL A 344 1.62 28.09 18.04
N THR A 345 0.36 27.68 18.23
CA THR A 345 -0.39 26.89 17.24
C THR A 345 -1.47 27.69 16.51
N SER A 346 -1.87 28.83 17.07
CA SER A 346 -2.84 29.74 16.45
C SER A 346 -2.62 31.17 16.94
N GLY A 347 -2.87 32.16 16.06
CA GLY A 347 -2.72 33.60 16.35
C GLY A 347 -1.38 34.18 15.89
N GLN A 348 -0.52 33.41 15.23
CA GLN A 348 0.83 33.81 14.80
C GLN A 348 0.85 34.99 13.83
N ILE A 349 -0.21 35.24 13.05
CA ILE A 349 -0.27 36.35 12.06
C ILE A 349 -0.08 37.74 12.71
N LYS A 350 -0.41 37.87 13.99
CA LYS A 350 -0.31 39.11 14.76
C LYS A 350 1.04 39.27 15.47
N LEU A 351 1.88 38.24 15.43
CA LEU A 351 3.10 38.18 16.21
C LEU A 351 4.30 38.68 15.44
N HIS A 352 5.17 39.33 16.18
CA HIS A 352 6.55 39.60 15.81
C HIS A 352 7.47 39.08 16.92
N SER A 353 8.76 38.90 16.61
CA SER A 353 9.71 38.45 17.61
C SER A 353 9.77 39.44 18.78
N GLY A 354 9.59 38.96 20.01
CA GLY A 354 9.52 39.77 21.22
C GLY A 354 8.13 40.26 21.62
N THR A 355 7.07 39.89 20.88
CA THR A 355 5.68 40.26 21.23
C THR A 355 5.25 39.57 22.52
N PRO A 356 4.77 40.32 23.56
CA PRO A 356 4.19 39.71 24.75
C PRO A 356 2.95 38.91 24.38
N VAL A 357 2.81 37.69 24.98
CA VAL A 357 1.68 36.80 24.67
C VAL A 357 1.01 36.28 25.95
N VAL A 358 -0.29 36.00 25.81
CA VAL A 358 -1.09 35.28 26.81
C VAL A 358 -1.63 34.02 26.17
N ILE A 359 -1.33 32.86 26.77
CA ILE A 359 -1.77 31.58 26.26
C ILE A 359 -3.25 31.39 26.66
N ASN A 360 -4.08 31.13 25.67
CA ASN A 360 -5.46 30.70 25.86
C ASN A 360 -5.74 29.50 24.95
N ASN A 361 -5.86 28.32 25.55
CA ASN A 361 -6.03 27.05 24.88
C ASN A 361 -7.49 26.59 24.82
N THR A 362 -8.48 27.51 24.96
CA THR A 362 -9.90 27.20 24.85
C THR A 362 -10.24 26.61 23.45
N ILE A 363 -9.58 27.10 22.42
CA ILE A 363 -9.69 26.59 21.04
C ILE A 363 -8.29 26.23 20.59
N GLN A 364 -8.08 24.95 20.28
CA GLN A 364 -6.81 24.46 19.71
C GLN A 364 -7.05 23.88 18.32
N PRO A 365 -6.11 24.07 17.38
CA PRO A 365 -6.14 23.38 16.10
C PRO A 365 -6.04 21.86 16.30
N THR A 366 -6.61 21.10 15.36
CA THR A 366 -6.45 19.64 15.30
C THR A 366 -4.99 19.26 15.13
N ASN A 367 -4.60 18.15 15.75
CA ASN A 367 -3.23 17.62 15.68
C ASN A 367 -3.29 16.09 15.56
N GLU A 368 -4.07 15.61 14.60
CA GLU A 368 -4.27 14.18 14.39
C GLU A 368 -3.38 13.67 13.27
N ALA A 369 -2.73 12.51 13.50
CA ALA A 369 -1.91 11.85 12.50
C ALA A 369 -2.74 11.22 11.35
N ALA A 370 -4.04 10.98 11.58
CA ALA A 370 -5.00 10.47 10.60
C ALA A 370 -6.35 11.14 10.84
N PRO A 371 -6.54 12.41 10.40
CA PRO A 371 -7.79 13.14 10.59
C PRO A 371 -8.91 12.45 9.83
N ASN A 372 -10.06 12.29 10.48
CA ASN A 372 -11.26 11.73 9.87
C ASN A 372 -11.96 12.85 9.08
N VAL A 373 -11.57 13.02 7.81
CA VAL A 373 -12.24 13.97 6.90
C VAL A 373 -13.60 13.38 6.57
N LYS A 374 -14.67 13.96 7.10
CA LYS A 374 -16.03 13.69 6.61
C LYS A 374 -16.18 14.52 5.34
N ASP A 375 -16.28 13.85 4.20
CA ASP A 375 -16.77 14.49 2.98
C ASP A 375 -18.23 14.92 3.23
N GLU A 376 -18.47 16.24 3.24
CA GLU A 376 -19.83 16.81 3.26
C GLU A 376 -20.46 16.77 1.87
#